data_82a1b8a85fb90a5cae7a3b8d262bc701
#
_entry.id   82a1b8a85fb90a5cae7a3b8d262bc701
#
_cell.length_a   1.000
_cell.length_b   1.000
_cell.length_c   1.000
_cell.angle_alpha   90.00
_cell.angle_beta   90.00
_cell.angle_gamma   90.00
#
_symmetry.space_group_name_H-M   'P 1'
#
loop_
_entity.id
_entity.type
_entity.pdbx_description
1 polymer ?
#
loop_
_entity_poly.entity_id
_entity_poly.type
_entity_poly.pdbx_seq_one_letter_code
_entity_poly.pdbx_strand_id
1 'polypeptide(L)'
;MPTLLERVRARRDRRLHEVRHLFRTDVSSRDRWFLGSSAGLIAAGVVAVSVRVLVDGSLVVGVAAAVVGVLLVRAAMLRPATPPHVHGLPGVPEPEVCPAPEPPDRGPFVVAVRWLGAALAFAVAFAPAAVVAVVLALLAVAAAPVLRDKAVLWRARRALRRALVAYEPRFVLGYGGYGGGPIHVGMWEPHLLASGDRGVIVGLRGHYCAELRAAIKPAMPWISTGSDVLGDMRGLTVPSVTTFFYVHNAPGHLKLMGIRSVRHVWLGHGDSDKAGSHHKRHLRYDVLVASGEAAIDRYTRHGVEIPRERFVLLGRPQSGEVLPAATPITEVARPTVLYAPTWTGNGKMTNFSSMYIADRILTALLEAGVDVVFRPHPVFLRDAYWAQRLTELNAILQADHDDPSTPGRHAWGEEAVRGWSVAECMNRSDALVSDVSSVVSDWLASAKPYLMVSMVHDLDAFAEAVPVAAGGYMVDRDLTGLPEVLDEMLHRDPLAEKRRQLKVQVLGEYEGDESARAFSAWVHEMAHTPMVRA
;
A
#
# COMPACT_ATOMS: atom_id res chain seq x y z
N MET A 1 -8.87 -21.58 33.79
CA MET A 1 -9.30 -20.28 33.19
C MET A 1 -8.38 -19.18 33.72
N PRO A 2 -7.74 -18.38 32.88
CA PRO A 2 -6.89 -17.30 33.37
C PRO A 2 -7.72 -16.24 34.11
N THR A 3 -7.19 -15.75 35.22
CA THR A 3 -7.85 -14.76 36.07
C THR A 3 -8.06 -13.42 35.32
N LEU A 4 -9.00 -12.60 35.78
CA LEU A 4 -9.29 -11.29 35.20
C LEU A 4 -8.02 -10.41 35.15
N LEU A 5 -7.18 -10.51 36.16
CA LEU A 5 -5.89 -9.80 36.26
C LEU A 5 -4.87 -10.26 35.19
N GLU A 6 -4.82 -11.55 34.87
CA GLU A 6 -3.96 -12.07 33.81
C GLU A 6 -4.44 -11.63 32.42
N ARG A 7 -5.75 -11.57 32.20
CA ARG A 7 -6.33 -11.02 30.95
C ARG A 7 -6.07 -9.52 30.79
N VAL A 8 -6.13 -8.75 31.88
CA VAL A 8 -5.83 -7.31 31.88
C VAL A 8 -4.33 -7.08 31.64
N ARG A 9 -3.44 -7.87 32.28
CA ARG A 9 -2.00 -7.80 32.03
C ARG A 9 -1.65 -8.18 30.60
N ALA A 10 -2.21 -9.27 30.08
CA ALA A 10 -1.98 -9.70 28.70
C ALA A 10 -2.52 -8.70 27.67
N ARG A 11 -3.63 -7.99 27.95
CA ARG A 11 -4.13 -6.89 27.11
C ARG A 11 -3.24 -5.65 27.20
N ARG A 12 -2.74 -5.31 28.39
CA ARG A 12 -1.81 -4.20 28.59
C ARG A 12 -0.47 -4.46 27.90
N ASP A 13 0.06 -5.67 28.00
CA ASP A 13 1.34 -6.03 27.42
C ASP A 13 1.25 -6.14 25.89
N ARG A 14 0.12 -6.62 25.34
CA ARG A 14 -0.18 -6.52 23.90
C ARG A 14 -0.30 -5.07 23.43
N ARG A 15 -1.02 -4.21 24.15
CA ARG A 15 -1.10 -2.78 23.81
C ARG A 15 0.26 -2.09 23.91
N LEU A 16 1.05 -2.40 24.92
CA LEU A 16 2.42 -1.88 25.05
C LEU A 16 3.34 -2.43 23.96
N HIS A 17 3.15 -3.67 23.52
CA HIS A 17 3.88 -4.24 22.40
C HIS A 17 3.44 -3.62 21.06
N GLU A 18 2.14 -3.41 20.82
CA GLU A 18 1.63 -2.69 19.66
C GLU A 18 2.05 -1.23 19.65
N VAL A 19 2.01 -0.54 20.79
CA VAL A 19 2.51 0.83 20.95
C VAL A 19 4.03 0.87 20.74
N ARG A 20 4.78 -0.07 21.31
CA ARG A 20 6.23 -0.19 21.06
C ARG A 20 6.54 -0.53 19.59
N HIS A 21 5.71 -1.33 18.91
CA HIS A 21 5.84 -1.59 17.48
C HIS A 21 5.48 -0.36 16.62
N LEU A 22 4.48 0.43 17.02
CA LEU A 22 4.12 1.69 16.38
C LEU A 22 5.23 2.76 16.52
N PHE A 23 5.94 2.77 17.67
CA PHE A 23 7.07 3.66 17.91
C PHE A 23 8.45 3.06 17.52
N ARG A 24 8.52 1.74 17.28
CA ARG A 24 9.76 1.06 16.89
C ARG A 24 10.19 1.33 15.45
N THR A 25 9.37 1.92 14.65
CA THR A 25 9.66 2.13 13.23
C THR A 25 10.45 3.40 12.93
N ASP A 26 10.79 4.29 13.91
CA ASP A 26 11.50 5.51 13.52
C ASP A 26 12.42 6.20 14.56
N VAL A 27 12.61 5.62 15.74
CA VAL A 27 13.69 6.08 16.62
C VAL A 27 14.62 4.91 16.86
N SER A 28 15.59 4.75 15.95
CA SER A 28 16.62 3.72 16.11
C SER A 28 17.34 3.92 17.47
N SER A 29 17.95 2.86 18.00
CA SER A 29 18.81 2.98 19.15
C SER A 29 19.89 4.06 18.94
N ARG A 30 20.27 4.31 17.67
CA ARG A 30 21.16 5.40 17.23
C ARG A 30 20.54 6.79 17.42
N ASP A 31 19.23 6.97 17.22
CA ASP A 31 18.59 8.31 17.37
C ASP A 31 18.39 8.67 18.86
N ARG A 32 18.11 7.70 19.73
CA ARG A 32 18.10 7.89 21.19
C ARG A 32 19.48 8.22 21.73
N TRP A 33 20.50 7.56 21.18
CA TRP A 33 21.89 7.82 21.50
C TRP A 33 22.35 9.21 20.98
N PHE A 34 21.82 9.66 19.84
CA PHE A 34 22.02 10.98 19.28
C PHE A 34 21.46 12.11 20.16
N LEU A 35 20.24 11.95 20.71
CA LEU A 35 19.64 12.92 21.62
C LEU A 35 20.41 12.99 22.94
N GLY A 36 20.83 11.84 23.48
CA GLY A 36 21.67 11.79 24.69
C GLY A 36 23.06 12.41 24.50
N SER A 37 23.67 12.22 23.31
CA SER A 37 24.97 12.82 22.99
C SER A 37 24.90 14.33 22.74
N SER A 38 23.77 14.85 22.27
CA SER A 38 23.57 16.30 22.11
C SER A 38 23.46 17.01 23.45
N ALA A 39 22.79 16.40 24.43
CA ALA A 39 22.74 16.92 25.80
C ALA A 39 24.12 16.92 26.45
N GLY A 40 24.91 15.86 26.26
CA GLY A 40 26.28 15.77 26.74
C GLY A 40 27.21 16.86 26.15
N LEU A 41 27.08 17.14 24.85
CA LEU A 41 27.86 18.21 24.21
C LEU A 41 27.49 19.60 24.71
N ILE A 42 26.20 19.86 24.95
CA ILE A 42 25.76 21.12 25.55
C ILE A 42 26.29 21.27 26.96
N ALA A 43 26.19 20.22 27.76
CA ALA A 43 26.72 20.24 29.13
C ALA A 43 28.24 20.49 29.15
N ALA A 44 29.01 19.80 28.29
CA ALA A 44 30.45 20.03 28.15
C ALA A 44 30.77 21.47 27.70
N GLY A 45 30.00 22.05 26.81
CA GLY A 45 30.11 23.45 26.39
C GLY A 45 29.89 24.43 27.56
N VAL A 46 28.86 24.19 28.36
CA VAL A 46 28.57 25.02 29.56
C VAL A 46 29.69 24.96 30.56
N VAL A 47 30.22 23.75 30.87
CA VAL A 47 31.34 23.59 31.77
C VAL A 47 32.59 24.30 31.24
N ALA A 48 32.91 24.14 29.95
CA ALA A 48 34.05 24.79 29.30
C ALA A 48 33.99 26.32 29.40
N VAL A 49 32.81 26.92 29.15
CA VAL A 49 32.58 28.37 29.30
C VAL A 49 32.75 28.81 30.77
N SER A 50 32.20 28.05 31.71
CA SER A 50 32.32 28.37 33.13
C SER A 50 33.79 28.35 33.60
N VAL A 51 34.57 27.35 33.15
CA VAL A 51 36.04 27.31 33.45
C VAL A 51 36.75 28.50 32.81
N ARG A 52 36.44 28.85 31.56
CA ARG A 52 37.07 29.98 30.88
C ARG A 52 36.83 31.31 31.58
N VAL A 53 35.62 31.53 32.05
CA VAL A 53 35.26 32.74 32.82
C VAL A 53 36.04 32.82 34.12
N LEU A 54 36.28 31.68 34.75
CA LEU A 54 37.07 31.62 36.01
C LEU A 54 38.58 31.85 35.76
N VAL A 55 39.09 31.50 34.58
CA VAL A 55 40.53 31.59 34.26
C VAL A 55 40.94 32.97 33.72
N ASP A 56 40.23 33.55 32.77
CA ASP A 56 40.63 34.79 32.07
C ASP A 56 39.53 35.85 31.94
N GLY A 57 38.35 35.65 32.52
CA GLY A 57 37.23 36.60 32.52
C GLY A 57 36.55 36.81 31.17
N SER A 58 36.93 36.13 30.09
CA SER A 58 36.39 36.34 28.74
C SER A 58 35.13 35.54 28.46
N LEU A 59 34.01 35.93 29.08
CA LEU A 59 32.70 35.31 28.92
C LEU A 59 32.21 35.30 27.46
N VAL A 60 32.29 36.42 26.77
CA VAL A 60 31.73 36.58 25.42
C VAL A 60 32.39 35.64 24.41
N VAL A 61 33.71 35.57 24.40
CA VAL A 61 34.47 34.72 23.48
C VAL A 61 34.21 33.25 23.79
N GLY A 62 34.17 32.85 25.05
CA GLY A 62 33.88 31.49 25.48
C GLY A 62 32.48 31.05 25.07
N VAL A 63 31.47 31.88 25.32
CA VAL A 63 30.06 31.57 24.94
C VAL A 63 29.93 31.49 23.42
N ALA A 64 30.47 32.44 22.67
CA ALA A 64 30.40 32.43 21.22
C ALA A 64 31.04 31.18 20.61
N ALA A 65 32.25 30.80 21.08
CA ALA A 65 32.96 29.61 20.62
C ALA A 65 32.20 28.32 20.95
N ALA A 66 31.63 28.21 22.16
CA ALA A 66 30.85 27.05 22.58
C ALA A 66 29.54 26.91 21.73
N VAL A 67 28.81 28.00 21.51
CA VAL A 67 27.59 28.01 20.70
C VAL A 67 27.88 27.60 19.26
N VAL A 68 28.88 28.24 18.63
CA VAL A 68 29.27 27.91 17.25
C VAL A 68 29.76 26.47 17.15
N GLY A 69 30.57 26.01 18.12
CA GLY A 69 31.05 24.63 18.16
C GLY A 69 29.93 23.61 18.27
N VAL A 70 28.97 23.80 19.19
CA VAL A 70 27.79 22.94 19.31
C VAL A 70 26.99 22.90 18.03
N LEU A 71 26.76 24.05 17.38
CA LEU A 71 26.05 24.14 16.09
C LEU A 71 26.78 23.39 15.00
N LEU A 72 28.10 23.53 14.88
CA LEU A 72 28.92 22.84 13.87
C LEU A 72 28.96 21.32 14.11
N VAL A 73 29.14 20.88 15.37
CA VAL A 73 29.07 19.44 15.70
C VAL A 73 27.70 18.86 15.37
N ARG A 74 26.62 19.55 15.73
CA ARG A 74 25.27 19.13 15.37
C ARG A 74 25.09 19.08 13.85
N ALA A 75 25.55 20.10 13.11
CA ALA A 75 25.48 20.10 11.67
C ALA A 75 26.21 18.90 11.05
N ALA A 76 27.45 18.64 11.49
CA ALA A 76 28.25 17.53 10.98
C ALA A 76 27.65 16.14 11.32
N MET A 77 26.93 16.02 12.42
CA MET A 77 26.27 14.78 12.86
C MET A 77 24.89 14.55 12.21
N LEU A 78 24.32 15.53 11.52
CA LEU A 78 23.06 15.35 10.80
C LEU A 78 23.21 14.27 9.71
N ARG A 79 22.19 13.43 9.55
CA ARG A 79 22.17 12.48 8.45
C ARG A 79 22.11 13.22 7.11
N PRO A 80 22.83 12.73 6.07
CA PRO A 80 22.62 13.23 4.72
C PRO A 80 21.15 13.03 4.35
N ALA A 81 20.54 14.09 3.91
CA ALA A 81 19.16 14.02 3.45
C ALA A 81 19.19 13.87 1.93
N THR A 82 18.62 12.78 1.43
CA THR A 82 18.40 12.58 0.00
C THR A 82 17.23 13.43 -0.46
N PRO A 83 17.35 14.14 -1.58
CA PRO A 83 16.25 14.90 -2.16
C PRO A 83 15.14 13.96 -2.68
N PRO A 84 13.91 14.46 -2.86
CA PRO A 84 12.87 13.71 -3.56
C PRO A 84 13.28 13.51 -5.03
N HIS A 85 12.92 12.34 -5.59
CA HIS A 85 13.11 12.04 -7.01
C HIS A 85 11.78 12.24 -7.75
N VAL A 86 11.82 12.95 -8.87
CA VAL A 86 10.63 13.37 -9.61
C VAL A 86 10.72 12.86 -11.04
N HIS A 87 9.62 12.30 -11.55
CA HIS A 87 9.50 11.82 -12.91
C HIS A 87 8.21 12.32 -13.54
N GLY A 88 8.28 12.74 -14.81
CA GLY A 88 7.12 13.17 -15.60
C GLY A 88 6.50 14.49 -15.18
N LEU A 89 7.08 15.24 -14.22
CA LEU A 89 6.55 16.54 -13.82
C LEU A 89 7.16 17.65 -14.70
N PRO A 90 6.35 18.41 -15.44
CA PRO A 90 6.85 19.48 -16.31
C PRO A 90 7.70 20.50 -15.54
N GLY A 91 8.81 20.91 -16.11
CA GLY A 91 9.73 21.89 -15.51
C GLY A 91 10.70 21.32 -14.45
N VAL A 92 10.69 20.00 -14.23
CA VAL A 92 11.69 19.30 -13.41
C VAL A 92 12.44 18.31 -14.30
N PRO A 93 13.78 18.39 -14.39
CA PRO A 93 14.55 17.44 -15.19
C PRO A 93 14.40 16.02 -14.62
N GLU A 94 14.30 15.03 -15.50
CA GLU A 94 14.30 13.62 -15.11
C GLU A 94 15.63 13.26 -14.44
N PRO A 95 15.63 12.52 -13.34
CA PRO A 95 16.86 12.04 -12.72
C PRO A 95 17.53 11.00 -13.63
N GLU A 96 18.82 11.17 -13.89
CA GLU A 96 19.60 10.28 -14.78
C GLU A 96 19.68 8.85 -14.27
N VAL A 97 19.60 8.62 -12.98
CA VAL A 97 19.61 7.28 -12.35
C VAL A 97 18.79 7.27 -11.07
N CYS A 98 17.94 6.24 -10.90
CA CYS A 98 17.45 5.82 -9.59
C CYS A 98 18.11 4.45 -9.29
N PRO A 99 19.00 4.31 -8.33
CA PRO A 99 18.64 4.22 -6.92
C PRO A 99 19.38 5.25 -6.08
N ALA A 100 18.76 5.72 -4.98
CA ALA A 100 19.53 6.40 -3.96
C ALA A 100 20.60 5.41 -3.45
N PRO A 101 21.90 5.70 -3.60
CA PRO A 101 22.92 4.84 -3.03
C PRO A 101 22.67 4.75 -1.51
N GLU A 102 22.86 3.57 -0.94
CA GLU A 102 22.86 3.43 0.52
C GLU A 102 23.79 4.53 1.08
N PRO A 103 23.32 5.30 2.07
CA PRO A 103 24.16 6.35 2.61
C PRO A 103 25.46 5.71 3.12
N PRO A 104 26.63 6.23 2.75
CA PRO A 104 27.92 5.65 3.13
C PRO A 104 27.97 5.47 4.65
N ASP A 105 28.62 4.40 5.11
CA ASP A 105 28.83 4.20 6.55
C ASP A 105 29.62 5.38 7.11
N ARG A 106 28.95 6.23 7.84
CA ARG A 106 29.52 7.41 8.49
C ARG A 106 29.95 7.15 9.94
N GLY A 107 29.96 5.88 10.39
CA GLY A 107 30.38 5.54 11.73
C GLY A 107 31.72 6.16 12.11
N PRO A 108 32.80 5.99 11.34
CA PRO A 108 34.10 6.62 11.60
C PRO A 108 34.06 8.15 11.59
N PHE A 109 33.31 8.76 10.67
CA PHE A 109 33.15 10.21 10.58
C PHE A 109 32.44 10.79 11.82
N VAL A 110 31.39 10.17 12.29
CA VAL A 110 30.65 10.58 13.51
C VAL A 110 31.56 10.50 14.74
N VAL A 111 32.38 9.46 14.83
CA VAL A 111 33.36 9.31 15.91
C VAL A 111 34.40 10.44 15.86
N ALA A 112 34.97 10.74 14.69
CA ALA A 112 35.93 11.83 14.52
C ALA A 112 35.34 13.20 14.90
N VAL A 113 34.10 13.49 14.47
CA VAL A 113 33.40 14.75 14.82
C VAL A 113 33.17 14.86 16.34
N ARG A 114 32.95 13.77 17.06
CA ARG A 114 32.80 13.78 18.49
C ARG A 114 34.10 14.09 19.22
N TRP A 115 35.21 13.49 18.78
CA TRP A 115 36.53 13.80 19.34
C TRP A 115 36.91 15.26 19.09
N LEU A 116 36.59 15.82 17.88
CA LEU A 116 36.75 17.24 17.62
C LEU A 116 35.88 18.12 18.54
N GLY A 117 34.64 17.68 18.83
CA GLY A 117 33.77 18.37 19.78
C GLY A 117 34.33 18.36 21.22
N ALA A 118 34.88 17.24 21.67
CA ALA A 118 35.55 17.14 22.96
C ALA A 118 36.83 18.00 23.02
N ALA A 119 37.62 17.98 21.94
CA ALA A 119 38.79 18.84 21.80
C ALA A 119 38.43 20.34 21.80
N LEU A 120 37.30 20.72 21.20
CA LEU A 120 36.80 22.09 21.26
C LEU A 120 36.43 22.49 22.70
N ALA A 121 35.73 21.64 23.44
CA ALA A 121 35.39 21.93 24.84
C ALA A 121 36.65 22.16 25.70
N PHE A 122 37.65 21.30 25.52
CA PHE A 122 38.94 21.47 26.20
C PHE A 122 39.64 22.76 25.76
N ALA A 123 39.69 23.03 24.45
CA ALA A 123 40.35 24.24 23.92
C ALA A 123 39.65 25.53 24.41
N VAL A 124 38.34 25.56 24.46
CA VAL A 124 37.56 26.70 24.99
C VAL A 124 37.90 26.94 26.46
N ALA A 125 38.13 25.89 27.25
CA ALA A 125 38.43 26.01 28.68
C ALA A 125 39.87 26.49 28.98
N PHE A 126 40.87 26.01 28.20
CA PHE A 126 42.26 26.12 28.62
C PHE A 126 43.24 26.64 27.55
N ALA A 127 42.84 26.64 26.26
CA ALA A 127 43.76 26.96 25.18
C ALA A 127 43.72 28.44 24.77
N PRO A 128 44.81 28.96 24.15
CA PRO A 128 44.79 30.26 23.50
C PRO A 128 43.75 30.40 22.41
N ALA A 129 43.26 31.61 22.16
CA ALA A 129 42.22 31.90 21.15
C ALA A 129 42.53 31.33 19.74
N ALA A 130 43.82 31.30 19.37
CA ALA A 130 44.27 30.71 18.12
C ALA A 130 43.96 29.21 17.99
N VAL A 131 44.12 28.46 19.05
CA VAL A 131 43.80 27.00 19.08
C VAL A 131 42.29 26.79 18.97
N VAL A 132 41.49 27.62 19.67
CA VAL A 132 40.02 27.59 19.56
C VAL A 132 39.61 27.85 18.10
N ALA A 133 40.22 28.85 17.45
CA ALA A 133 39.92 29.17 16.04
C ALA A 133 40.27 28.01 15.09
N VAL A 134 41.41 27.32 15.30
CA VAL A 134 41.76 26.13 14.48
C VAL A 134 40.75 24.99 14.66
N VAL A 135 40.34 24.68 15.88
CA VAL A 135 39.35 23.61 16.12
C VAL A 135 37.99 23.97 15.53
N LEU A 136 37.56 25.23 15.62
CA LEU A 136 36.35 25.70 14.97
C LEU A 136 36.41 25.59 13.43
N ALA A 137 37.59 25.93 12.84
CA ALA A 137 37.82 25.76 11.41
C ALA A 137 37.71 24.29 10.98
N LEU A 138 38.32 23.37 11.74
CA LEU A 138 38.22 21.92 11.49
C LEU A 138 36.78 21.42 11.58
N LEU A 139 36.02 21.88 12.57
CA LEU A 139 34.59 21.56 12.69
C LEU A 139 33.75 22.15 11.52
N ALA A 140 34.08 23.36 11.06
CA ALA A 140 33.43 23.96 9.91
C ALA A 140 33.70 23.16 8.63
N VAL A 141 34.92 22.70 8.40
CA VAL A 141 35.28 21.80 7.29
C VAL A 141 34.49 20.48 7.40
N ALA A 142 34.41 19.90 8.60
CA ALA A 142 33.64 18.68 8.82
C ALA A 142 32.11 18.86 8.61
N ALA A 143 31.57 20.05 8.92
CA ALA A 143 30.16 20.37 8.72
C ALA A 143 29.81 20.76 7.27
N ALA A 144 30.77 21.24 6.48
CA ALA A 144 30.55 21.76 5.13
C ALA A 144 29.82 20.79 4.18
N PRO A 145 30.16 19.48 4.11
CA PRO A 145 29.44 18.53 3.27
C PRO A 145 27.95 18.42 3.64
N VAL A 146 27.65 18.40 4.93
CA VAL A 146 26.26 18.29 5.41
C VAL A 146 25.47 19.55 5.11
N LEU A 147 26.08 20.72 5.28
CA LEU A 147 25.45 22.00 4.94
C LEU A 147 25.22 22.11 3.43
N ARG A 148 26.18 21.63 2.61
CA ARG A 148 26.00 21.51 1.17
C ARG A 148 24.82 20.61 0.82
N ASP A 149 24.72 19.41 1.41
CA ASP A 149 23.63 18.48 1.18
C ASP A 149 22.27 19.11 1.56
N LYS A 150 22.21 19.85 2.67
CA LYS A 150 21.00 20.59 3.08
C LYS A 150 20.63 21.69 2.09
N ALA A 151 21.62 22.41 1.56
CA ALA A 151 21.39 23.43 0.54
C ALA A 151 20.86 22.81 -0.78
N VAL A 152 21.43 21.66 -1.19
CA VAL A 152 20.94 20.90 -2.35
C VAL A 152 19.50 20.45 -2.13
N LEU A 153 19.20 19.84 -0.99
CA LEU A 153 17.85 19.44 -0.61
C LEU A 153 16.86 20.62 -0.64
N TRP A 154 17.23 21.75 -0.06
CA TRP A 154 16.40 22.95 -0.04
C TRP A 154 16.11 23.47 -1.45
N ARG A 155 17.15 23.50 -2.32
CA ARG A 155 16.99 23.90 -3.73
C ARG A 155 16.07 22.95 -4.49
N ALA A 156 16.26 21.62 -4.32
CA ALA A 156 15.42 20.60 -4.94
C ALA A 156 13.96 20.72 -4.51
N ARG A 157 13.68 20.88 -3.21
CA ARG A 157 12.32 21.10 -2.69
C ARG A 157 11.69 22.39 -3.22
N ARG A 158 12.47 23.45 -3.31
CA ARG A 158 11.98 24.73 -3.85
C ARG A 158 11.67 24.62 -5.34
N ALA A 159 12.49 23.92 -6.12
CA ALA A 159 12.25 23.66 -7.53
C ALA A 159 10.98 22.79 -7.71
N LEU A 160 10.88 21.70 -6.97
CA LEU A 160 9.69 20.83 -6.97
C LEU A 160 8.42 21.62 -6.63
N ARG A 161 8.46 22.44 -5.56
CA ARG A 161 7.29 23.25 -5.18
C ARG A 161 6.88 24.23 -6.28
N ARG A 162 7.84 24.89 -6.96
CA ARG A 162 7.53 25.80 -8.09
C ARG A 162 6.88 25.03 -9.25
N ALA A 163 7.42 23.86 -9.59
CA ALA A 163 6.87 23.03 -10.66
C ALA A 163 5.45 22.55 -10.31
N LEU A 164 5.21 22.15 -9.05
CA LEU A 164 3.87 21.76 -8.59
C LEU A 164 2.88 22.92 -8.61
N VAL A 165 3.32 24.14 -8.23
CA VAL A 165 2.46 25.32 -8.34
C VAL A 165 2.09 25.60 -9.79
N ALA A 166 3.02 25.43 -10.73
CA ALA A 166 2.75 25.62 -12.17
C ALA A 166 1.94 24.45 -12.77
N TYR A 167 2.13 23.23 -12.28
CA TYR A 167 1.36 22.05 -12.71
C TYR A 167 -0.06 22.03 -12.18
N GLU A 168 -0.30 22.66 -11.03
CA GLU A 168 -1.60 22.73 -10.34
C GLU A 168 -2.29 21.38 -10.10
N PRO A 169 -1.62 20.41 -9.47
CA PRO A 169 -2.29 19.14 -9.16
C PRO A 169 -3.42 19.38 -8.15
N ARG A 170 -4.55 18.72 -8.35
CA ARG A 170 -5.71 18.78 -7.46
C ARG A 170 -5.67 17.70 -6.40
N PHE A 171 -5.09 16.54 -6.73
CA PHE A 171 -5.01 15.42 -5.81
C PHE A 171 -3.65 14.72 -5.82
N VAL A 172 -3.41 13.95 -4.79
CA VAL A 172 -2.25 13.08 -4.62
C VAL A 172 -2.71 11.65 -4.44
N LEU A 173 -2.17 10.71 -5.20
CA LEU A 173 -2.31 9.28 -4.96
C LEU A 173 -1.11 8.79 -4.13
N GLY A 174 -1.35 8.48 -2.85
CA GLY A 174 -0.33 8.04 -1.90
C GLY A 174 -0.01 6.56 -2.02
N TYR A 175 1.28 6.23 -2.20
CA TYR A 175 1.76 4.87 -2.28
C TYR A 175 2.81 4.56 -1.21
N GLY A 176 2.59 3.50 -0.42
CA GLY A 176 3.44 3.17 0.74
C GLY A 176 4.64 2.28 0.46
N GLY A 177 4.84 1.81 -0.77
CA GLY A 177 6.03 1.05 -1.19
C GLY A 177 6.10 -0.40 -0.72
N TYR A 178 5.01 -1.17 -0.78
CA TYR A 178 5.00 -2.62 -0.56
C TYR A 178 4.73 -3.41 -1.85
N GLY A 179 5.08 -4.70 -1.85
CA GLY A 179 4.77 -5.62 -2.96
C GLY A 179 3.27 -5.61 -3.32
N GLY A 180 2.93 -5.76 -4.59
CA GLY A 180 1.55 -5.61 -5.10
C GLY A 180 1.19 -4.20 -5.58
N GLY A 181 2.05 -3.22 -5.30
CA GLY A 181 1.84 -1.83 -5.63
C GLY A 181 1.52 -1.47 -7.07
N PRO A 182 2.14 -2.08 -8.08
CA PRO A 182 1.80 -1.83 -9.47
C PRO A 182 0.31 -2.02 -9.75
N ILE A 183 -0.24 -3.13 -9.28
CA ILE A 183 -1.67 -3.46 -9.48
C ILE A 183 -2.56 -2.43 -8.76
N HIS A 184 -2.22 -2.06 -7.51
CA HIS A 184 -3.06 -1.16 -6.72
C HIS A 184 -3.10 0.26 -7.28
N VAL A 185 -1.98 0.76 -7.81
CA VAL A 185 -1.93 2.09 -8.45
C VAL A 185 -2.61 2.04 -9.81
N GLY A 186 -2.25 1.06 -10.64
CA GLY A 186 -2.79 0.91 -12.00
C GLY A 186 -4.30 0.73 -12.04
N MET A 187 -4.90 0.11 -11.02
CA MET A 187 -6.34 -0.09 -10.93
C MET A 187 -7.12 1.23 -10.67
N TRP A 188 -6.50 2.24 -10.06
CA TRP A 188 -7.17 3.50 -9.72
C TRP A 188 -6.76 4.68 -10.59
N GLU A 189 -5.53 4.69 -11.13
CA GLU A 189 -5.01 5.80 -11.91
C GLU A 189 -5.91 6.20 -13.09
N PRO A 190 -6.40 5.26 -13.93
CA PRO A 190 -7.27 5.61 -15.05
C PRO A 190 -8.57 6.31 -14.61
N HIS A 191 -9.20 5.83 -13.53
CA HIS A 191 -10.44 6.41 -13.01
C HIS A 191 -10.22 7.78 -12.36
N LEU A 192 -9.07 7.99 -11.69
CA LEU A 192 -8.70 9.30 -11.16
C LEU A 192 -8.46 10.30 -12.29
N LEU A 193 -7.77 9.90 -13.35
CA LEU A 193 -7.50 10.75 -14.52
C LEU A 193 -8.76 11.06 -15.33
N ALA A 194 -9.74 10.15 -15.33
CA ALA A 194 -11.04 10.36 -16.00
C ALA A 194 -11.86 11.51 -15.39
N SER A 195 -11.49 12.00 -14.19
CA SER A 195 -12.06 13.24 -13.62
C SER A 195 -11.70 14.50 -14.42
N GLY A 196 -10.70 14.43 -15.31
CA GLY A 196 -10.16 15.58 -16.03
C GLY A 196 -9.19 16.43 -15.21
N ASP A 197 -8.99 16.12 -13.94
CA ASP A 197 -8.11 16.86 -13.05
C ASP A 197 -6.68 16.30 -13.07
N ARG A 198 -5.71 17.17 -12.77
CA ARG A 198 -4.30 16.79 -12.66
C ARG A 198 -4.03 16.20 -11.28
N GLY A 199 -3.38 15.05 -11.27
CA GLY A 199 -2.90 14.40 -10.05
C GLY A 199 -1.40 14.14 -10.09
N VAL A 200 -0.84 13.76 -8.94
CA VAL A 200 0.52 13.24 -8.82
C VAL A 200 0.53 11.98 -7.95
N ILE A 201 1.40 11.02 -8.28
CA ILE A 201 1.63 9.85 -7.43
C ILE A 201 2.78 10.17 -6.49
N VAL A 202 2.62 9.84 -5.20
CA VAL A 202 3.67 10.02 -4.20
C VAL A 202 4.05 8.68 -3.59
N GLY A 203 5.27 8.23 -3.88
CA GLY A 203 5.88 7.04 -3.29
C GLY A 203 6.69 7.37 -2.03
N LEU A 204 6.40 6.67 -0.91
CA LEU A 204 7.00 6.97 0.40
C LEU A 204 8.34 6.29 0.68
N ARG A 205 8.87 5.50 -0.25
CA ARG A 205 10.15 4.80 -0.12
C ARG A 205 10.90 4.84 -1.44
N GLY A 206 11.90 5.72 -1.53
CA GLY A 206 12.61 6.04 -2.76
C GLY A 206 13.21 4.84 -3.51
N HIS A 207 13.83 3.89 -2.81
CA HIS A 207 14.52 2.76 -3.44
C HIS A 207 13.59 1.71 -4.08
N TYR A 208 12.35 1.56 -3.60
CA TYR A 208 11.35 0.69 -4.26
C TYR A 208 10.60 1.40 -5.39
N CYS A 209 10.61 2.72 -5.41
CA CYS A 209 9.75 3.48 -6.31
C CYS A 209 10.21 3.45 -7.77
N ALA A 210 11.51 3.25 -8.03
CA ALA A 210 12.02 3.15 -9.39
C ALA A 210 11.56 1.87 -10.09
N GLU A 211 11.70 0.72 -9.43
CA GLU A 211 11.24 -0.58 -9.95
C GLU A 211 9.72 -0.58 -10.16
N LEU A 212 8.99 -0.02 -9.19
CA LEU A 212 7.55 0.08 -9.26
C LEU A 212 7.09 1.00 -10.40
N ARG A 213 7.71 2.16 -10.56
CA ARG A 213 7.40 3.07 -11.66
C ARG A 213 7.65 2.42 -13.02
N ALA A 214 8.75 1.69 -13.17
CA ALA A 214 9.06 0.96 -14.39
C ALA A 214 8.01 -0.12 -14.70
N ALA A 215 7.48 -0.78 -13.66
CA ALA A 215 6.44 -1.80 -13.80
C ALA A 215 5.05 -1.22 -14.08
N ILE A 216 4.70 -0.06 -13.47
CA ILE A 216 3.38 0.58 -13.62
C ILE A 216 3.33 1.41 -14.90
N LYS A 217 4.42 2.10 -15.27
CA LYS A 217 4.47 3.10 -16.35
C LYS A 217 3.34 4.14 -16.20
N PRO A 218 3.27 4.83 -15.05
CA PRO A 218 2.13 5.69 -14.73
C PRO A 218 2.03 6.86 -15.71
N ALA A 219 0.80 7.29 -16.00
CA ALA A 219 0.50 8.47 -16.77
C ALA A 219 0.64 9.76 -15.93
N MET A 220 0.40 9.65 -14.61
CA MET A 220 0.61 10.78 -13.69
C MET A 220 2.09 10.95 -13.34
N PRO A 221 2.54 12.21 -13.10
CA PRO A 221 3.87 12.47 -12.55
C PRO A 221 4.09 11.69 -11.25
N TRP A 222 5.29 11.12 -11.09
CA TRP A 222 5.68 10.33 -9.93
C TRP A 222 6.73 11.05 -9.09
N ILE A 223 6.48 11.17 -7.79
CA ILE A 223 7.39 11.80 -6.83
C ILE A 223 7.74 10.76 -5.75
N SER A 224 8.99 10.33 -5.74
CA SER A 224 9.53 9.49 -4.66
C SER A 224 10.06 10.37 -3.54
N THR A 225 9.58 10.21 -2.31
CA THR A 225 10.11 10.99 -1.18
C THR A 225 11.56 10.57 -0.87
N GLY A 226 12.34 11.53 -0.48
CA GLY A 226 13.68 11.30 0.05
C GLY A 226 13.67 10.79 1.51
N SER A 227 14.78 10.99 2.20
CA SER A 227 14.94 10.54 3.59
C SER A 227 14.10 11.33 4.61
N ASP A 228 13.73 12.57 4.31
CA ASP A 228 12.85 13.41 5.14
C ASP A 228 11.45 13.51 4.54
N VAL A 229 10.69 12.42 4.71
CA VAL A 229 9.34 12.29 4.15
C VAL A 229 8.42 13.45 4.52
N LEU A 230 8.41 13.88 5.79
CA LEU A 230 7.52 14.97 6.23
C LEU A 230 7.92 16.32 5.64
N GLY A 231 9.24 16.59 5.55
CA GLY A 231 9.73 17.81 4.92
C GLY A 231 9.41 17.87 3.43
N ASP A 232 9.53 16.73 2.73
CA ASP A 232 9.17 16.61 1.32
C ASP A 232 7.65 16.81 1.13
N MET A 233 6.85 16.16 1.96
CA MET A 233 5.38 16.23 1.88
C MET A 233 4.82 17.63 2.15
N ARG A 234 5.42 18.40 3.05
CA ARG A 234 5.07 19.82 3.25
C ARG A 234 5.33 20.66 1.98
N GLY A 235 6.33 20.27 1.20
CA GLY A 235 6.60 20.89 -0.11
C GLY A 235 5.57 20.51 -1.17
N LEU A 236 4.96 19.32 -1.07
CA LEU A 236 3.97 18.79 -2.00
C LEU A 236 2.55 19.36 -1.81
N THR A 237 2.23 19.84 -0.62
CA THR A 237 0.95 20.51 -0.35
C THR A 237 0.94 21.95 -0.87
N VAL A 238 0.86 22.09 -2.19
CA VAL A 238 0.58 23.37 -2.84
C VAL A 238 -0.91 23.73 -2.71
N PRO A 239 -1.31 25.00 -2.84
CA PRO A 239 -2.71 25.43 -2.60
C PRO A 239 -3.75 24.71 -3.46
N SER A 240 -3.36 24.24 -4.64
CA SER A 240 -4.25 23.49 -5.54
C SER A 240 -4.58 22.08 -5.06
N VAL A 241 -3.74 21.47 -4.21
CA VAL A 241 -3.96 20.11 -3.70
C VAL A 241 -4.99 20.11 -2.58
N THR A 242 -6.13 19.49 -2.82
CA THR A 242 -7.25 19.40 -1.87
C THR A 242 -7.41 18.02 -1.25
N THR A 243 -6.97 16.96 -1.95
CA THR A 243 -7.30 15.58 -1.60
C THR A 243 -6.12 14.63 -1.76
N PHE A 244 -5.95 13.73 -0.79
CA PHE A 244 -5.02 12.61 -0.84
C PHE A 244 -5.79 11.29 -0.87
N PHE A 245 -5.58 10.49 -1.89
CA PHE A 245 -6.15 9.15 -2.06
C PHE A 245 -5.19 8.06 -1.61
N TYR A 246 -5.72 6.99 -1.02
CA TYR A 246 -4.95 5.86 -0.50
C TYR A 246 -5.54 4.53 -0.95
N VAL A 247 -4.72 3.69 -1.56
CA VAL A 247 -5.16 2.44 -2.19
C VAL A 247 -4.80 1.18 -1.39
N HIS A 248 -4.04 1.30 -0.31
CA HIS A 248 -3.66 0.16 0.54
C HIS A 248 -3.24 0.60 1.94
N ASN A 249 -3.24 -0.36 2.88
CA ASN A 249 -2.80 -0.11 4.25
C ASN A 249 -1.27 -0.07 4.32
N ALA A 250 -0.69 1.11 4.52
CA ALA A 250 0.74 1.29 4.73
C ALA A 250 1.02 2.13 5.99
N PRO A 251 1.98 1.71 6.85
CA PRO A 251 2.36 2.50 8.03
C PRO A 251 2.83 3.92 7.67
N GLY A 252 3.47 4.10 6.51
CA GLY A 252 3.92 5.40 6.02
C GLY A 252 2.79 6.40 5.79
N HIS A 253 1.59 5.95 5.46
CA HIS A 253 0.41 6.81 5.26
C HIS A 253 0.04 7.60 6.52
N LEU A 254 0.32 7.07 7.72
CA LEU A 254 0.08 7.78 8.98
C LEU A 254 0.85 9.10 9.07
N LYS A 255 2.02 9.19 8.43
CA LYS A 255 2.79 10.44 8.35
C LYS A 255 2.09 11.47 7.46
N LEU A 256 1.47 11.02 6.36
CA LEU A 256 0.73 11.87 5.45
C LEU A 256 -0.54 12.44 6.10
N MET A 257 -1.22 11.65 6.92
CA MET A 257 -2.42 12.06 7.66
C MET A 257 -2.16 13.17 8.68
N GLY A 258 -0.91 13.48 8.98
CA GLY A 258 -0.52 14.67 9.75
C GLY A 258 -0.68 15.99 8.97
N ILE A 259 -0.88 15.94 7.66
CA ILE A 259 -1.13 17.12 6.81
C ILE A 259 -2.61 17.44 6.85
N ARG A 260 -2.99 18.32 7.76
CA ARG A 260 -4.41 18.64 8.04
C ARG A 260 -5.07 19.59 7.04
N SER A 261 -4.32 20.12 6.07
CA SER A 261 -4.83 21.05 5.06
C SER A 261 -5.49 20.39 3.86
N VAL A 262 -5.50 19.05 3.81
CA VAL A 262 -6.06 18.25 2.72
C VAL A 262 -7.00 17.19 3.27
N ARG A 263 -7.92 16.72 2.43
CA ARG A 263 -8.81 15.60 2.72
C ARG A 263 -8.08 14.28 2.51
N HIS A 264 -8.25 13.33 3.40
CA HIS A 264 -7.69 11.99 3.31
C HIS A 264 -8.79 10.98 2.96
N VAL A 265 -8.69 10.38 1.79
CA VAL A 265 -9.71 9.48 1.23
C VAL A 265 -9.16 8.07 1.12
N TRP A 266 -9.86 7.11 1.68
CA TRP A 266 -9.59 5.69 1.50
C TRP A 266 -10.33 5.15 0.28
N LEU A 267 -9.59 4.58 -0.68
CA LEU A 267 -10.13 3.89 -1.85
C LEU A 267 -10.08 2.36 -1.71
N GLY A 268 -9.07 1.86 -0.98
CA GLY A 268 -8.78 0.42 -0.98
C GLY A 268 -8.17 -0.09 -2.29
N HIS A 269 -7.95 -1.39 -2.38
CA HIS A 269 -7.42 -2.04 -3.59
C HIS A 269 -8.17 -3.33 -3.95
N GLY A 270 -9.19 -3.67 -3.20
CA GLY A 270 -10.05 -4.81 -3.42
C GLY A 270 -11.15 -4.83 -2.37
N ASP A 271 -12.30 -5.36 -2.74
CA ASP A 271 -13.43 -5.55 -1.84
C ASP A 271 -13.55 -7.04 -1.51
N SER A 272 -13.11 -7.42 -0.32
CA SER A 272 -13.17 -8.79 0.18
C SER A 272 -13.33 -8.81 1.70
N ASP A 273 -13.77 -9.94 2.26
CA ASP A 273 -13.94 -10.10 3.71
C ASP A 273 -12.62 -10.35 4.47
N LYS A 274 -11.46 -10.18 3.82
CA LYS A 274 -10.14 -10.25 4.46
C LYS A 274 -9.90 -9.05 5.39
N ALA A 275 -9.14 -9.27 6.47
CA ALA A 275 -8.84 -8.28 7.51
C ALA A 275 -8.26 -6.93 6.99
N GLY A 276 -7.71 -6.90 5.78
CA GLY A 276 -7.23 -5.69 5.13
C GLY A 276 -8.33 -4.71 4.74
N SER A 277 -9.55 -5.21 4.50
CA SER A 277 -10.70 -4.43 4.03
C SER A 277 -11.49 -3.73 5.16
N HIS A 278 -11.27 -4.09 6.43
CA HIS A 278 -12.00 -3.54 7.59
C HIS A 278 -11.06 -3.18 8.76
N HIS A 279 -9.90 -2.62 8.47
CA HIS A 279 -8.88 -2.35 9.48
C HIS A 279 -9.20 -1.09 10.31
N LYS A 280 -8.94 -1.10 11.65
CA LYS A 280 -9.17 0.04 12.57
C LYS A 280 -8.43 1.32 12.19
N ARG A 281 -7.36 1.26 11.38
CA ARG A 281 -6.69 2.44 10.83
C ARG A 281 -7.59 3.26 9.92
N HIS A 282 -8.64 2.67 9.35
CA HIS A 282 -9.58 3.35 8.46
C HIS A 282 -10.40 4.43 9.18
N LEU A 283 -10.52 4.38 10.50
CA LEU A 283 -11.07 5.46 11.34
C LEU A 283 -10.34 6.82 11.19
N ARG A 284 -9.16 6.83 10.59
CA ARG A 284 -8.34 8.05 10.43
C ARG A 284 -8.58 8.78 9.11
N TYR A 285 -9.27 8.14 8.15
CA TYR A 285 -9.62 8.78 6.90
C TYR A 285 -10.85 9.68 7.07
N ASP A 286 -10.85 10.80 6.37
CA ASP A 286 -11.97 11.73 6.37
C ASP A 286 -13.16 11.15 5.58
N VAL A 287 -12.87 10.45 4.49
CA VAL A 287 -13.85 9.79 3.62
C VAL A 287 -13.39 8.38 3.26
N LEU A 288 -14.32 7.45 3.19
CA LEU A 288 -14.12 6.09 2.71
C LEU A 288 -15.03 5.84 1.50
N VAL A 289 -14.43 5.51 0.37
CA VAL A 289 -15.20 5.04 -0.80
C VAL A 289 -15.55 3.58 -0.58
N ALA A 290 -16.82 3.25 -0.71
CA ALA A 290 -17.36 1.90 -0.59
C ALA A 290 -18.10 1.52 -1.86
N SER A 291 -18.02 0.23 -2.24
CA SER A 291 -18.67 -0.28 -3.44
C SER A 291 -20.19 -0.40 -3.26
N GLY A 292 -20.65 -0.82 -2.08
CA GLY A 292 -22.05 -0.98 -1.72
C GLY A 292 -22.22 -1.03 -0.22
N GLU A 293 -23.45 -1.21 0.26
CA GLU A 293 -23.78 -1.27 1.69
C GLU A 293 -23.07 -2.44 2.39
N ALA A 294 -22.86 -3.56 1.71
CA ALA A 294 -22.13 -4.71 2.26
C ALA A 294 -20.70 -4.37 2.72
N ALA A 295 -20.05 -3.39 2.08
CA ALA A 295 -18.72 -2.91 2.49
C ALA A 295 -18.80 -2.15 3.82
N ILE A 296 -19.88 -1.42 4.10
CA ILE A 296 -20.12 -0.70 5.36
C ILE A 296 -20.45 -1.69 6.46
N ASP A 297 -21.36 -2.63 6.22
CA ASP A 297 -21.75 -3.68 7.17
C ASP A 297 -20.55 -4.53 7.61
N ARG A 298 -19.59 -4.73 6.73
CA ARG A 298 -18.33 -5.43 7.04
C ARG A 298 -17.58 -4.75 8.17
N TYR A 299 -17.48 -3.42 8.19
CA TYR A 299 -16.83 -2.70 9.30
C TYR A 299 -17.55 -2.95 10.62
N THR A 300 -18.86 -2.85 10.64
CA THR A 300 -19.70 -3.07 11.83
C THR A 300 -19.57 -4.52 12.34
N ARG A 301 -19.67 -5.52 11.47
CA ARG A 301 -19.47 -6.94 11.83
C ARG A 301 -18.12 -7.21 12.50
N HIS A 302 -17.08 -6.50 12.10
CA HIS A 302 -15.73 -6.66 12.68
C HIS A 302 -15.42 -5.66 13.80
N GLY A 303 -16.43 -5.00 14.36
CA GLY A 303 -16.28 -4.07 15.50
C GLY A 303 -15.45 -2.83 15.17
N VAL A 304 -15.56 -2.32 13.95
CA VAL A 304 -14.96 -1.07 13.50
C VAL A 304 -16.08 -0.08 13.19
N GLU A 305 -16.45 0.72 14.17
CA GLU A 305 -17.54 1.70 14.03
C GLU A 305 -17.03 2.96 13.35
N ILE A 306 -17.42 3.17 12.10
CA ILE A 306 -17.15 4.37 11.31
C ILE A 306 -18.47 5.07 11.06
N PRO A 307 -18.62 6.37 11.35
CA PRO A 307 -19.84 7.13 11.07
C PRO A 307 -20.28 7.00 9.61
N ARG A 308 -21.57 6.76 9.38
CA ARG A 308 -22.14 6.52 8.03
C ARG A 308 -21.85 7.64 7.05
N GLU A 309 -21.84 8.89 7.53
CA GLU A 309 -21.56 10.09 6.76
C GLU A 309 -20.12 10.17 6.20
N ARG A 310 -19.21 9.33 6.68
CA ARG A 310 -17.85 9.21 6.10
C ARG A 310 -17.78 8.28 4.90
N PHE A 311 -18.82 7.49 4.67
CA PHE A 311 -18.86 6.61 3.51
C PHE A 311 -19.53 7.29 2.33
N VAL A 312 -18.92 7.11 1.16
CA VAL A 312 -19.51 7.48 -0.12
C VAL A 312 -19.63 6.20 -0.95
N LEU A 313 -20.85 5.88 -1.36
CA LEU A 313 -21.15 4.71 -2.19
C LEU A 313 -21.01 5.11 -3.65
N LEU A 314 -20.04 4.55 -4.34
CA LEU A 314 -19.72 4.87 -5.74
C LEU A 314 -19.63 3.61 -6.62
N GLY A 315 -20.08 2.48 -6.10
CA GLY A 315 -19.88 1.22 -6.78
C GLY A 315 -18.39 0.82 -6.83
N ARG A 316 -18.06 0.02 -7.82
CA ARG A 316 -16.70 -0.43 -8.07
C ARG A 316 -16.28 -0.14 -9.51
N PRO A 317 -15.57 0.96 -9.75
CA PRO A 317 -15.18 1.39 -11.10
C PRO A 317 -14.50 0.31 -11.95
N GLN A 318 -13.72 -0.56 -11.30
CA GLN A 318 -12.96 -1.64 -11.93
C GLN A 318 -13.86 -2.76 -12.48
N SER A 319 -15.08 -2.90 -11.95
CA SER A 319 -16.03 -3.92 -12.42
C SER A 319 -16.82 -3.48 -13.66
N GLY A 320 -16.69 -2.23 -14.10
CA GLY A 320 -17.39 -1.72 -15.27
C GLY A 320 -17.01 -2.40 -16.60
N GLU A 321 -15.83 -3.03 -16.65
CA GLU A 321 -15.40 -3.84 -17.79
C GLU A 321 -15.98 -5.26 -17.79
N VAL A 322 -16.61 -5.69 -16.69
CA VAL A 322 -17.18 -7.04 -16.55
C VAL A 322 -18.58 -7.06 -17.15
N LEU A 323 -18.72 -7.81 -18.22
CA LEU A 323 -19.98 -7.91 -18.97
C LEU A 323 -20.98 -8.86 -18.28
N PRO A 324 -22.27 -8.52 -18.29
CA PRO A 324 -23.31 -9.42 -17.81
C PRO A 324 -23.36 -10.69 -18.66
N ALA A 325 -24.02 -11.75 -18.15
CA ALA A 325 -24.26 -12.96 -18.91
C ALA A 325 -25.07 -12.64 -20.17
N ALA A 326 -24.53 -13.02 -21.33
CA ALA A 326 -25.26 -12.88 -22.60
C ALA A 326 -26.36 -13.94 -22.73
N THR A 327 -26.17 -15.10 -22.14
CA THR A 327 -27.06 -16.25 -22.18
C THR A 327 -27.10 -16.88 -20.78
N PRO A 328 -28.27 -17.33 -20.29
CA PRO A 328 -28.36 -18.11 -19.06
C PRO A 328 -27.44 -19.34 -19.12
N ILE A 329 -26.77 -19.66 -18.02
CA ILE A 329 -25.83 -20.80 -17.97
C ILE A 329 -26.50 -22.11 -18.41
N THR A 330 -27.78 -22.28 -18.10
CA THR A 330 -28.59 -23.46 -18.44
C THR A 330 -28.79 -23.68 -19.92
N GLU A 331 -28.53 -22.68 -20.76
CA GLU A 331 -28.65 -22.71 -22.23
C GLU A 331 -27.28 -22.83 -22.92
N VAL A 332 -26.16 -22.80 -22.14
CA VAL A 332 -24.81 -22.92 -22.67
C VAL A 332 -24.45 -24.39 -22.81
N ALA A 333 -24.30 -24.89 -24.02
CA ALA A 333 -24.04 -26.31 -24.28
C ALA A 333 -22.73 -26.84 -23.69
N ARG A 334 -21.67 -26.02 -23.73
CA ARG A 334 -20.37 -26.32 -23.11
C ARG A 334 -19.88 -25.06 -22.40
N PRO A 335 -20.16 -24.91 -21.10
CA PRO A 335 -19.75 -23.74 -20.35
C PRO A 335 -18.23 -23.61 -20.20
N THR A 336 -17.73 -22.38 -20.19
CA THR A 336 -16.35 -22.06 -19.79
C THR A 336 -16.33 -21.63 -18.34
N VAL A 337 -15.51 -22.30 -17.51
CA VAL A 337 -15.36 -22.00 -16.08
C VAL A 337 -14.02 -21.33 -15.81
N LEU A 338 -14.06 -20.13 -15.25
CA LEU A 338 -12.88 -19.45 -14.72
C LEU A 338 -12.52 -20.06 -13.37
N TYR A 339 -11.37 -20.74 -13.25
CA TYR A 339 -10.81 -21.12 -11.96
C TYR A 339 -9.74 -20.11 -11.54
N ALA A 340 -10.06 -19.31 -10.53
CA ALA A 340 -9.23 -18.17 -10.08
C ALA A 340 -8.89 -18.26 -8.57
N PRO A 341 -7.97 -19.14 -8.16
CA PRO A 341 -7.57 -19.26 -6.76
C PRO A 341 -6.77 -18.05 -6.29
N THR A 342 -7.06 -17.58 -5.04
CA THR A 342 -6.32 -16.50 -4.38
C THR A 342 -4.92 -16.95 -3.93
N TRP A 343 -4.06 -16.00 -3.57
CA TRP A 343 -2.74 -16.30 -3.02
C TRP A 343 -2.80 -16.78 -1.56
N THR A 344 -1.70 -17.41 -1.09
CA THR A 344 -1.64 -18.08 0.22
C THR A 344 -1.63 -17.15 1.43
N GLY A 345 -1.68 -15.82 1.24
CA GLY A 345 -1.66 -14.87 2.35
C GLY A 345 -0.31 -14.80 3.07
N ASN A 346 -0.26 -14.02 4.15
CA ASN A 346 0.95 -13.81 4.97
C ASN A 346 1.00 -14.70 6.22
N GLY A 347 0.11 -15.68 6.35
CA GLY A 347 0.06 -16.58 7.52
C GLY A 347 -1.14 -17.54 7.48
N LYS A 348 -1.14 -18.52 8.36
CA LYS A 348 -2.16 -19.60 8.37
C LYS A 348 -3.60 -19.08 8.43
N MET A 349 -3.84 -18.03 9.22
CA MET A 349 -5.18 -17.42 9.40
C MET A 349 -5.66 -16.57 8.22
N THR A 350 -4.80 -16.30 7.25
CA THR A 350 -5.11 -15.52 6.05
C THR A 350 -4.94 -16.33 4.76
N ASN A 351 -4.68 -17.63 4.90
CA ASN A 351 -4.49 -18.53 3.79
C ASN A 351 -5.82 -19.20 3.44
N PHE A 352 -6.53 -18.62 2.51
CA PHE A 352 -7.80 -19.13 1.98
C PHE A 352 -7.62 -19.81 0.60
N SER A 353 -6.39 -20.02 0.16
CA SER A 353 -6.09 -20.44 -1.21
C SER A 353 -6.45 -21.90 -1.47
N SER A 354 -7.25 -22.14 -2.48
CA SER A 354 -7.58 -23.47 -3.00
C SER A 354 -6.47 -24.09 -3.89
N MET A 355 -5.35 -23.36 -4.11
CA MET A 355 -4.21 -23.87 -4.89
C MET A 355 -3.63 -25.18 -4.37
N TYR A 356 -3.79 -25.48 -3.09
CA TYR A 356 -3.31 -26.74 -2.49
C TYR A 356 -4.06 -27.98 -2.99
N ILE A 357 -5.30 -27.79 -3.48
CA ILE A 357 -6.19 -28.85 -3.98
C ILE A 357 -6.61 -28.56 -5.43
N ALA A 358 -5.85 -27.73 -6.15
CA ALA A 358 -6.19 -27.28 -7.48
C ALA A 358 -6.24 -28.43 -8.51
N ASP A 359 -5.42 -29.47 -8.35
CA ASP A 359 -5.49 -30.68 -9.16
C ASP A 359 -6.86 -31.36 -9.09
N ARG A 360 -7.41 -31.53 -7.90
CA ARG A 360 -8.73 -32.14 -7.69
C ARG A 360 -9.84 -31.28 -8.28
N ILE A 361 -9.75 -29.96 -8.15
CA ILE A 361 -10.72 -29.01 -8.71
C ILE A 361 -10.68 -29.05 -10.23
N LEU A 362 -9.47 -28.97 -10.83
CA LEU A 362 -9.32 -29.06 -12.28
C LEU A 362 -9.84 -30.36 -12.84
N THR A 363 -9.51 -31.50 -12.21
CA THR A 363 -10.02 -32.82 -12.61
C THR A 363 -11.54 -32.85 -12.58
N ALA A 364 -12.17 -32.38 -11.51
CA ALA A 364 -13.64 -32.36 -11.40
C ALA A 364 -14.31 -31.44 -12.45
N LEU A 365 -13.68 -30.31 -12.81
CA LEU A 365 -14.16 -29.45 -13.89
C LEU A 365 -14.07 -30.14 -15.25
N LEU A 366 -12.98 -30.85 -15.54
CA LEU A 366 -12.83 -31.61 -16.78
C LEU A 366 -13.85 -32.75 -16.85
N GLU A 367 -14.06 -33.49 -15.75
CA GLU A 367 -15.10 -34.52 -15.65
C GLU A 367 -16.53 -33.98 -15.83
N ALA A 368 -16.78 -32.71 -15.45
CA ALA A 368 -18.04 -32.02 -15.73
C ALA A 368 -18.17 -31.56 -17.18
N GLY A 369 -17.19 -31.79 -18.05
CA GLY A 369 -17.23 -31.52 -19.48
C GLY A 369 -17.18 -30.04 -19.86
N VAL A 370 -16.59 -29.18 -19.02
CA VAL A 370 -16.50 -27.73 -19.23
C VAL A 370 -15.14 -27.33 -19.84
N ASP A 371 -15.11 -26.18 -20.49
CA ASP A 371 -13.85 -25.51 -20.81
C ASP A 371 -13.33 -24.76 -19.58
N VAL A 372 -12.01 -24.68 -19.38
CA VAL A 372 -11.40 -24.09 -18.19
C VAL A 372 -10.50 -22.93 -18.57
N VAL A 373 -10.71 -21.78 -17.94
CA VAL A 373 -9.74 -20.69 -17.87
C VAL A 373 -9.06 -20.77 -16.51
N PHE A 374 -7.81 -21.24 -16.46
CA PHE A 374 -7.06 -21.35 -15.20
C PHE A 374 -6.18 -20.12 -14.99
N ARG A 375 -6.58 -19.27 -14.04
CA ARG A 375 -5.91 -18.01 -13.71
C ARG A 375 -5.51 -17.94 -12.23
N PRO A 376 -4.44 -18.64 -11.80
CA PRO A 376 -3.91 -18.49 -10.45
C PRO A 376 -3.38 -17.08 -10.21
N HIS A 377 -3.36 -16.64 -8.95
CA HIS A 377 -2.86 -15.32 -8.60
C HIS A 377 -1.38 -15.16 -9.04
N PRO A 378 -0.98 -14.05 -9.68
CA PRO A 378 0.37 -13.86 -10.25
C PRO A 378 1.54 -13.98 -9.26
N VAL A 379 1.27 -13.88 -7.97
CA VAL A 379 2.26 -14.09 -6.90
C VAL A 379 2.88 -15.50 -6.95
N PHE A 380 2.13 -16.50 -7.38
CA PHE A 380 2.61 -17.88 -7.47
C PHE A 380 3.75 -18.07 -8.49
N LEU A 381 3.85 -17.21 -9.48
CA LEU A 381 4.93 -17.21 -10.47
C LEU A 381 6.30 -16.79 -9.91
N ARG A 382 6.35 -16.27 -8.67
CA ARG A 382 7.57 -15.75 -8.04
C ARG A 382 8.25 -16.74 -7.11
N ASP A 383 7.60 -17.83 -6.78
CA ASP A 383 8.07 -18.84 -5.84
C ASP A 383 8.35 -20.15 -6.58
N ALA A 384 9.54 -20.75 -6.37
CA ALA A 384 9.98 -21.93 -7.10
C ALA A 384 9.09 -23.16 -6.85
N TYR A 385 8.59 -23.36 -5.62
CA TYR A 385 7.67 -24.44 -5.30
C TYR A 385 6.37 -24.33 -6.10
N TRP A 386 5.79 -23.11 -6.11
CA TRP A 386 4.55 -22.87 -6.84
C TRP A 386 4.74 -22.90 -8.36
N ALA A 387 5.90 -22.49 -8.87
CA ALA A 387 6.22 -22.59 -10.29
C ALA A 387 6.23 -24.04 -10.77
N GLN A 388 6.80 -24.96 -9.97
CA GLN A 388 6.74 -26.41 -10.26
C GLN A 388 5.30 -26.91 -10.21
N ARG A 389 4.55 -26.58 -9.16
CA ARG A 389 3.15 -26.99 -9.00
C ARG A 389 2.27 -26.49 -10.14
N LEU A 390 2.49 -25.25 -10.63
CA LEU A 390 1.79 -24.71 -11.80
C LEU A 390 2.10 -25.51 -13.07
N THR A 391 3.32 -25.99 -13.25
CA THR A 391 3.68 -26.87 -14.38
C THR A 391 2.87 -28.16 -14.34
N GLU A 392 2.73 -28.78 -13.17
CA GLU A 392 1.93 -29.99 -12.98
C GLU A 392 0.44 -29.74 -13.26
N LEU A 393 -0.12 -28.63 -12.76
CA LEU A 393 -1.52 -28.26 -12.98
C LEU A 393 -1.81 -27.92 -14.44
N ASN A 394 -0.91 -27.21 -15.10
CA ASN A 394 -1.01 -26.92 -16.53
C ASN A 394 -0.97 -28.18 -17.38
N ALA A 395 -0.20 -29.20 -16.96
CA ALA A 395 -0.15 -30.49 -17.68
C ALA A 395 -1.48 -31.25 -17.64
N ILE A 396 -2.29 -31.07 -16.59
CA ILE A 396 -3.65 -31.66 -16.53
C ILE A 396 -4.53 -31.06 -17.66
N LEU A 397 -4.52 -29.73 -17.80
CA LEU A 397 -5.29 -29.05 -18.86
C LEU A 397 -4.74 -29.35 -20.25
N GLN A 398 -3.42 -29.42 -20.39
CA GLN A 398 -2.78 -29.79 -21.65
C GLN A 398 -3.18 -31.20 -22.09
N ALA A 399 -3.24 -32.16 -21.17
CA ALA A 399 -3.61 -33.54 -21.50
C ALA A 399 -5.05 -33.65 -22.02
N ASP A 400 -6.01 -32.91 -21.41
CA ASP A 400 -7.39 -32.86 -21.88
C ASP A 400 -7.50 -32.11 -23.22
N HIS A 401 -6.75 -31.01 -23.38
CA HIS A 401 -6.71 -30.22 -24.60
C HIS A 401 -6.21 -31.05 -25.81
N ASP A 402 -5.26 -31.94 -25.58
CA ASP A 402 -4.65 -32.77 -26.62
C ASP A 402 -5.45 -34.06 -26.88
N ASP A 403 -6.46 -34.37 -26.08
CA ASP A 403 -7.31 -35.55 -26.28
C ASP A 403 -8.26 -35.32 -27.48
N PRO A 404 -8.10 -36.07 -28.59
CA PRO A 404 -8.94 -35.91 -29.76
C PRO A 404 -10.40 -36.33 -29.54
N SER A 405 -10.70 -37.07 -28.46
CA SER A 405 -12.06 -37.50 -28.12
C SER A 405 -12.89 -36.44 -27.40
N THR A 406 -12.19 -35.52 -26.68
CA THR A 406 -12.81 -34.44 -25.92
C THR A 406 -12.01 -33.14 -26.05
N PRO A 407 -11.89 -32.54 -27.26
CA PRO A 407 -11.04 -31.36 -27.45
C PRO A 407 -11.55 -30.18 -26.62
N GLY A 408 -10.96 -29.97 -25.44
CA GLY A 408 -11.24 -28.82 -24.60
C GLY A 408 -10.63 -27.53 -25.17
N ARG A 409 -11.32 -26.41 -25.01
CA ARG A 409 -10.82 -25.06 -25.37
C ARG A 409 -10.31 -24.35 -24.12
N HIS A 410 -9.37 -24.98 -23.41
CA HIS A 410 -8.84 -24.41 -22.18
C HIS A 410 -7.86 -23.28 -22.46
N ALA A 411 -7.75 -22.36 -21.48
CA ALA A 411 -6.72 -21.32 -21.45
C ALA A 411 -6.00 -21.31 -20.09
N TRP A 412 -4.66 -21.27 -20.10
CA TRP A 412 -3.83 -21.31 -18.89
C TRP A 412 -2.48 -20.65 -19.13
N GLY A 413 -1.61 -20.65 -18.12
CA GLY A 413 -0.24 -20.19 -18.22
C GLY A 413 -0.10 -18.72 -18.53
N GLU A 414 0.80 -18.36 -19.43
CA GLU A 414 1.11 -16.95 -19.76
C GLU A 414 -0.10 -16.21 -20.35
N GLU A 415 -0.88 -16.87 -21.19
CA GLU A 415 -2.07 -16.28 -21.81
C GLU A 415 -3.10 -15.87 -20.77
N ALA A 416 -3.55 -16.80 -19.94
CA ALA A 416 -4.58 -16.53 -18.94
C ALA A 416 -4.10 -15.66 -17.79
N VAL A 417 -2.81 -15.69 -17.40
CA VAL A 417 -2.29 -14.99 -16.23
C VAL A 417 -1.79 -13.57 -16.56
N ARG A 418 -1.21 -13.37 -17.75
CA ARG A 418 -0.59 -12.09 -18.15
C ARG A 418 -1.11 -11.55 -19.46
N GLY A 419 -1.49 -12.42 -20.41
CA GLY A 419 -2.00 -12.02 -21.71
C GLY A 419 -3.37 -11.35 -21.59
N TRP A 420 -4.26 -11.88 -20.73
CA TRP A 420 -5.59 -11.33 -20.49
C TRP A 420 -5.63 -10.54 -19.17
N SER A 421 -6.48 -9.52 -19.12
CA SER A 421 -6.90 -8.87 -17.88
C SER A 421 -7.80 -9.81 -17.05
N VAL A 422 -8.08 -9.44 -15.79
CA VAL A 422 -9.05 -10.21 -14.98
C VAL A 422 -10.45 -10.11 -15.60
N ALA A 423 -10.84 -8.92 -16.06
CA ALA A 423 -12.12 -8.70 -16.70
C ALA A 423 -12.26 -9.49 -18.02
N GLU A 424 -11.20 -9.57 -18.83
CA GLU A 424 -11.20 -10.41 -20.04
C GLU A 424 -11.39 -11.89 -19.72
N CYS A 425 -10.73 -12.41 -18.66
CA CYS A 425 -10.98 -13.78 -18.21
C CYS A 425 -12.44 -13.98 -17.78
N MET A 426 -13.01 -13.02 -17.04
CA MET A 426 -14.41 -13.05 -16.61
C MET A 426 -15.37 -13.02 -17.80
N ASN A 427 -15.10 -12.18 -18.79
CA ASN A 427 -15.96 -12.02 -19.97
C ASN A 427 -15.92 -13.25 -20.90
N ARG A 428 -14.83 -14.00 -20.88
CA ARG A 428 -14.66 -15.25 -21.63
C ARG A 428 -15.22 -16.49 -20.92
N SER A 429 -15.72 -16.32 -19.70
CA SER A 429 -16.18 -17.44 -18.88
C SER A 429 -17.65 -17.28 -18.51
N ASP A 430 -18.35 -18.39 -18.37
CA ASP A 430 -19.79 -18.47 -18.06
C ASP A 430 -20.03 -18.73 -16.57
N ALA A 431 -19.05 -19.31 -15.86
CA ALA A 431 -19.09 -19.55 -14.42
C ALA A 431 -17.71 -19.31 -13.80
N LEU A 432 -17.68 -19.14 -12.46
CA LEU A 432 -16.43 -18.96 -11.68
C LEU A 432 -16.32 -20.03 -10.61
N VAL A 433 -15.12 -20.59 -10.45
CA VAL A 433 -14.70 -21.29 -9.24
C VAL A 433 -13.58 -20.49 -8.59
N SER A 434 -13.71 -20.17 -7.30
CA SER A 434 -12.71 -19.40 -6.56
C SER A 434 -12.76 -19.72 -5.06
N ASP A 435 -12.02 -18.97 -4.30
CA ASP A 435 -12.00 -18.98 -2.85
C ASP A 435 -12.21 -17.56 -2.31
N VAL A 436 -11.81 -17.21 -1.08
CA VAL A 436 -12.01 -15.85 -0.55
C VAL A 436 -11.10 -14.86 -1.29
N SER A 437 -11.65 -14.18 -2.27
CA SER A 437 -10.96 -13.27 -3.18
C SER A 437 -11.84 -12.09 -3.59
N SER A 438 -11.22 -10.94 -3.89
CA SER A 438 -11.91 -9.80 -4.50
C SER A 438 -12.39 -10.09 -5.93
N VAL A 439 -11.84 -11.12 -6.57
CA VAL A 439 -12.32 -11.61 -7.89
C VAL A 439 -13.79 -12.00 -7.81
N VAL A 440 -14.25 -12.59 -6.70
CA VAL A 440 -15.67 -12.96 -6.51
C VAL A 440 -16.56 -11.72 -6.45
N SER A 441 -16.11 -10.66 -5.74
CA SER A 441 -16.85 -9.40 -5.67
C SER A 441 -16.92 -8.72 -7.04
N ASP A 442 -15.84 -8.74 -7.82
CA ASP A 442 -15.82 -8.20 -9.18
C ASP A 442 -16.68 -9.04 -10.13
N TRP A 443 -16.69 -10.37 -9.95
CA TRP A 443 -17.52 -11.32 -10.72
C TRP A 443 -19.02 -11.05 -10.59
N LEU A 444 -19.46 -10.58 -9.42
CA LEU A 444 -20.87 -10.25 -9.19
C LEU A 444 -21.43 -9.25 -10.21
N ALA A 445 -20.60 -8.39 -10.80
CA ALA A 445 -21.03 -7.47 -11.86
C ALA A 445 -21.66 -8.20 -13.05
N SER A 446 -21.17 -9.39 -13.37
CA SER A 446 -21.70 -10.23 -14.46
C SER A 446 -23.04 -10.91 -14.13
N ALA A 447 -23.38 -11.05 -12.85
CA ALA A 447 -24.47 -11.88 -12.35
C ALA A 447 -24.39 -13.38 -12.76
N LYS A 448 -23.28 -13.84 -13.34
CA LYS A 448 -23.02 -15.24 -13.70
C LYS A 448 -22.84 -16.10 -12.45
N PRO A 449 -23.13 -17.43 -12.50
CA PRO A 449 -22.97 -18.33 -11.37
C PRO A 449 -21.51 -18.46 -10.92
N TYR A 450 -21.32 -18.75 -9.63
CA TYR A 450 -20.01 -19.01 -9.06
C TYR A 450 -20.06 -20.01 -7.90
N LEU A 451 -18.95 -20.71 -7.71
CA LEU A 451 -18.69 -21.63 -6.63
C LEU A 451 -17.51 -21.13 -5.81
N MET A 452 -17.64 -21.15 -4.48
CA MET A 452 -16.59 -20.81 -3.55
C MET A 452 -16.13 -22.03 -2.76
N VAL A 453 -14.81 -22.22 -2.68
CA VAL A 453 -14.18 -23.29 -1.92
C VAL A 453 -13.80 -22.77 -0.53
N SER A 454 -14.39 -23.35 0.51
CA SER A 454 -14.05 -23.06 1.89
C SER A 454 -12.82 -23.85 2.36
N MET A 455 -11.68 -23.19 2.44
CA MET A 455 -10.41 -23.82 2.84
C MET A 455 -10.16 -23.84 4.35
N VAL A 456 -10.90 -23.03 5.13
CA VAL A 456 -10.59 -22.77 6.55
C VAL A 456 -11.78 -23.06 7.48
N HIS A 457 -13.00 -22.87 7.01
CA HIS A 457 -14.22 -23.00 7.79
C HIS A 457 -15.07 -24.17 7.31
N ASP A 458 -15.91 -24.72 8.17
CA ASP A 458 -17.07 -25.49 7.71
C ASP A 458 -18.02 -24.58 6.91
N LEU A 459 -18.97 -25.16 6.18
CA LEU A 459 -19.81 -24.39 5.24
C LEU A 459 -20.73 -23.38 5.93
N ASP A 460 -21.24 -23.70 7.14
CA ASP A 460 -22.09 -22.79 7.90
C ASP A 460 -21.31 -21.58 8.39
N ALA A 461 -20.15 -21.81 9.02
CA ALA A 461 -19.26 -20.75 9.45
C ALA A 461 -18.68 -19.95 8.26
N PHE A 462 -18.50 -20.59 7.10
CA PHE A 462 -18.04 -19.91 5.90
C PHE A 462 -19.10 -18.94 5.36
N ALA A 463 -20.36 -19.36 5.28
CA ALA A 463 -21.47 -18.51 4.84
C ALA A 463 -21.65 -17.27 5.74
N GLU A 464 -21.41 -17.42 7.06
CA GLU A 464 -21.46 -16.30 8.01
C GLU A 464 -20.24 -15.36 7.86
N ALA A 465 -19.04 -15.94 7.73
CA ALA A 465 -17.79 -15.18 7.64
C ALA A 465 -17.60 -14.47 6.29
N VAL A 466 -18.18 -15.01 5.22
CA VAL A 466 -18.00 -14.56 3.83
C VAL A 466 -19.36 -14.35 3.15
N PRO A 467 -20.07 -13.26 3.45
CA PRO A 467 -21.44 -13.03 2.98
C PRO A 467 -21.62 -13.09 1.46
N VAL A 468 -20.58 -12.77 0.69
CA VAL A 468 -20.62 -12.92 -0.77
C VAL A 468 -20.87 -14.38 -1.19
N ALA A 469 -20.56 -15.35 -0.36
CA ALA A 469 -20.84 -16.77 -0.63
C ALA A 469 -22.35 -17.07 -0.71
N ALA A 470 -23.20 -16.24 -0.10
CA ALA A 470 -24.65 -16.44 -0.11
C ALA A 470 -25.31 -16.36 -1.50
N GLY A 471 -24.67 -15.74 -2.48
CA GLY A 471 -25.15 -15.66 -3.87
C GLY A 471 -24.56 -16.73 -4.79
N GLY A 472 -23.67 -17.57 -4.26
CA GLY A 472 -22.98 -18.64 -4.98
C GLY A 472 -23.15 -20.00 -4.32
N TYR A 473 -22.53 -20.99 -4.95
CA TYR A 473 -22.45 -22.35 -4.43
C TYR A 473 -21.22 -22.48 -3.54
N MET A 474 -21.22 -23.44 -2.61
CA MET A 474 -20.13 -23.64 -1.66
C MET A 474 -19.76 -25.12 -1.58
N VAL A 475 -18.47 -25.40 -1.49
CA VAL A 475 -17.92 -26.71 -1.12
C VAL A 475 -16.84 -26.55 -0.07
N ASP A 476 -16.65 -27.55 0.75
CA ASP A 476 -15.57 -27.61 1.72
C ASP A 476 -14.21 -27.93 1.06
N ARG A 477 -13.13 -27.89 1.85
CA ARG A 477 -11.78 -28.24 1.40
C ARG A 477 -11.63 -29.68 0.92
N ASP A 478 -12.51 -30.57 1.35
CA ASP A 478 -12.49 -31.98 0.98
C ASP A 478 -13.25 -32.20 -0.34
N LEU A 479 -13.89 -31.14 -0.86
CA LEU A 479 -14.68 -31.12 -2.10
C LEU A 479 -15.88 -32.07 -2.04
N THR A 480 -16.47 -32.21 -0.84
CA THR A 480 -17.63 -33.08 -0.61
C THR A 480 -18.81 -32.62 -1.47
N GLY A 481 -19.34 -33.51 -2.30
CA GLY A 481 -20.48 -33.23 -3.18
C GLY A 481 -20.17 -32.27 -4.35
N LEU A 482 -18.90 -32.06 -4.69
CA LEU A 482 -18.52 -31.15 -5.77
C LEU A 482 -19.17 -31.48 -7.14
N PRO A 483 -19.26 -32.76 -7.58
CA PRO A 483 -19.92 -33.06 -8.86
C PRO A 483 -21.39 -32.64 -8.87
N GLU A 484 -22.14 -32.89 -7.79
CA GLU A 484 -23.55 -32.51 -7.65
C GLU A 484 -23.74 -31.00 -7.62
N VAL A 485 -22.85 -30.29 -6.94
CA VAL A 485 -22.84 -28.82 -6.87
C VAL A 485 -22.51 -28.20 -8.22
N LEU A 486 -21.57 -28.77 -8.96
CA LEU A 486 -21.27 -28.33 -10.34
C LEU A 486 -22.45 -28.58 -11.28
N ASP A 487 -23.10 -29.75 -11.20
CA ASP A 487 -24.30 -30.04 -11.99
C ASP A 487 -25.43 -29.02 -11.71
N GLU A 488 -25.68 -28.72 -10.43
CA GLU A 488 -26.67 -27.73 -10.05
C GLU A 488 -26.33 -26.32 -10.56
N MET A 489 -25.07 -25.91 -10.39
CA MET A 489 -24.58 -24.60 -10.84
C MET A 489 -24.66 -24.41 -12.35
N LEU A 490 -24.25 -25.43 -13.11
CA LEU A 490 -24.08 -25.33 -14.56
C LEU A 490 -25.40 -25.58 -15.33
N HIS A 491 -26.33 -26.40 -14.79
CA HIS A 491 -27.51 -26.84 -15.53
C HIS A 491 -28.84 -26.35 -14.95
N ARG A 492 -28.86 -25.82 -13.71
CA ARG A 492 -30.14 -25.40 -13.05
C ARG A 492 -30.11 -23.98 -12.49
N ASP A 493 -29.01 -23.55 -11.92
CA ASP A 493 -28.73 -22.24 -11.33
C ASP A 493 -29.89 -21.62 -10.50
N PRO A 494 -30.42 -22.28 -9.47
CA PRO A 494 -31.51 -21.75 -8.64
C PRO A 494 -31.11 -20.48 -7.86
N LEU A 495 -29.82 -20.16 -7.74
CA LEU A 495 -29.33 -18.99 -7.01
C LEU A 495 -29.27 -17.71 -7.83
N ALA A 496 -29.66 -17.72 -9.11
CA ALA A 496 -29.53 -16.58 -10.02
C ALA A 496 -30.19 -15.29 -9.47
N GLU A 497 -31.42 -15.39 -8.91
CA GLU A 497 -32.11 -14.22 -8.37
C GLU A 497 -31.45 -13.70 -7.08
N LYS A 498 -31.08 -14.60 -6.17
CA LYS A 498 -30.38 -14.24 -4.93
C LYS A 498 -29.05 -13.54 -5.24
N ARG A 499 -28.36 -13.98 -6.29
CA ARG A 499 -27.10 -13.39 -6.76
C ARG A 499 -27.31 -11.98 -7.31
N ARG A 500 -28.37 -11.71 -8.06
CA ARG A 500 -28.73 -10.36 -8.53
C ARG A 500 -28.98 -9.40 -7.36
N GLN A 501 -29.71 -9.82 -6.34
CA GLN A 501 -29.95 -9.03 -5.14
C GLN A 501 -28.64 -8.76 -4.38
N LEU A 502 -27.77 -9.76 -4.25
CA LEU A 502 -26.46 -9.61 -3.63
C LEU A 502 -25.54 -8.65 -4.41
N LYS A 503 -25.60 -8.66 -5.76
CA LYS A 503 -24.88 -7.70 -6.61
C LYS A 503 -25.18 -6.26 -6.16
N VAL A 504 -26.46 -5.92 -5.98
CA VAL A 504 -26.86 -4.57 -5.54
C VAL A 504 -26.30 -4.22 -4.16
N GLN A 505 -26.31 -5.16 -3.23
CA GLN A 505 -25.75 -4.94 -1.89
C GLN A 505 -24.23 -4.73 -1.90
N VAL A 506 -23.51 -5.45 -2.76
CA VAL A 506 -22.04 -5.44 -2.81
C VAL A 506 -21.50 -4.35 -3.73
N LEU A 507 -22.13 -4.11 -4.89
CA LEU A 507 -21.62 -3.20 -5.92
C LEU A 507 -22.50 -1.95 -6.13
N GLY A 508 -23.64 -1.84 -5.43
CA GLY A 508 -24.62 -0.80 -5.66
C GLY A 508 -25.47 -1.08 -6.90
N GLU A 509 -26.30 -0.11 -7.27
CA GLU A 509 -27.23 -0.17 -8.42
C GLU A 509 -26.59 0.22 -9.76
N TYR A 510 -25.26 0.30 -9.80
CA TYR A 510 -24.52 0.71 -10.98
C TYR A 510 -24.46 -0.40 -12.04
N GLU A 511 -24.66 0.00 -13.30
CA GLU A 511 -24.52 -0.88 -14.46
C GLU A 511 -23.40 -0.39 -15.40
N GLY A 512 -22.66 -1.34 -15.98
CA GLY A 512 -21.58 -1.06 -16.92
C GLY A 512 -20.57 -0.05 -16.36
N ASP A 513 -20.37 1.05 -17.06
CA ASP A 513 -19.40 2.11 -16.70
C ASP A 513 -19.96 3.20 -15.77
N GLU A 514 -21.21 3.08 -15.30
CA GLU A 514 -21.84 4.11 -14.44
C GLU A 514 -21.08 4.37 -13.15
N SER A 515 -20.58 3.32 -12.49
CA SER A 515 -19.72 3.44 -11.31
C SER A 515 -18.45 4.23 -11.63
N ALA A 516 -17.82 3.97 -12.76
CA ALA A 516 -16.61 4.68 -13.19
C ALA A 516 -16.90 6.16 -13.46
N ARG A 517 -18.03 6.47 -14.10
CA ARG A 517 -18.48 7.86 -14.33
C ARG A 517 -18.82 8.57 -13.01
N ALA A 518 -19.58 7.92 -12.13
CA ALA A 518 -19.92 8.47 -10.82
C ALA A 518 -18.68 8.74 -9.97
N PHE A 519 -17.72 7.81 -9.97
CA PHE A 519 -16.46 7.99 -9.27
C PHE A 519 -15.66 9.17 -9.83
N SER A 520 -15.51 9.27 -11.14
CA SER A 520 -14.76 10.35 -11.79
C SER A 520 -15.40 11.72 -11.55
N ALA A 521 -16.72 11.82 -11.61
CA ALA A 521 -17.47 13.04 -11.30
C ALA A 521 -17.28 13.44 -9.82
N TRP A 522 -17.35 12.47 -8.90
CA TRP A 522 -17.11 12.70 -7.48
C TRP A 522 -15.66 13.14 -7.19
N VAL A 523 -14.66 12.55 -7.88
CA VAL A 523 -13.26 12.98 -7.76
C VAL A 523 -13.12 14.44 -8.18
N HIS A 524 -13.75 14.84 -9.30
CA HIS A 524 -13.77 16.23 -9.76
C HIS A 524 -14.39 17.17 -8.72
N GLU A 525 -15.54 16.81 -8.17
CA GLU A 525 -16.18 17.58 -7.09
C GLU A 525 -15.26 17.75 -5.88
N MET A 526 -14.66 16.63 -5.40
CA MET A 526 -13.72 16.67 -4.26
C MET A 526 -12.47 17.48 -4.54
N ALA A 527 -11.98 17.47 -5.76
CA ALA A 527 -10.82 18.25 -6.21
C ALA A 527 -11.06 19.76 -6.15
N HIS A 528 -12.32 20.20 -6.32
CA HIS A 528 -12.71 21.61 -6.37
C HIS A 528 -13.43 22.10 -5.10
N THR A 529 -13.78 21.20 -4.18
CA THR A 529 -14.40 21.54 -2.90
C THR A 529 -13.34 21.75 -1.83
N PRO A 530 -13.16 22.97 -1.30
CA PRO A 530 -12.24 23.22 -0.21
C PRO A 530 -12.57 22.39 1.02
N MET A 531 -11.54 21.92 1.74
CA MET A 531 -11.76 21.24 3.01
C MET A 531 -12.07 22.27 4.09
N VAL A 532 -13.30 22.31 4.55
CA VAL A 532 -13.69 23.02 5.78
C VAL A 532 -13.57 22.00 6.92
N ARG A 533 -12.63 22.19 7.83
CA ARG A 533 -12.63 21.47 9.11
C ARG A 533 -13.39 22.30 10.14
N ALA A 534 -14.41 21.68 10.72
CA ALA A 534 -15.10 22.21 11.88
C ALA A 534 -14.17 22.26 13.11
#